data_2b62c6d9ae192194cc700d81d6e73a49
#
_entry.id   2b62c6d9ae192194cc700d81d6e73a49
#
_cell.length_a   1.000
_cell.length_b   1.000
_cell.length_c   1.000
_cell.angle_alpha   90.00
_cell.angle_beta   90.00
_cell.angle_gamma   90.00
#
_symmetry.space_group_name_H-M   'P 1'
#
loop_
_entity.id
_entity.type
_entity.pdbx_description
1 polymer ?
#
loop_
_entity_poly.entity_id
_entity_poly.type
_entity_poly.pdbx_seq_one_letter_code
_entity_poly.pdbx_strand_id
1 'polypeptide(L)'
;MEQKCVQILVQSLKKKSETLNKIIEQNNLQETILKQEEFDMDAFEETVDAQNELVEELEQLDTGFEALYDRVREDVMHNKDRYRREIAEMQELIQQITDKVVTINAGNMRNKRLAENQFKKVRAEIRNGVSQSKVARGYYNNMNNLNCVAPQFYDNKK
;
A
#
# COMPACT_ATOMS: atom_id res chain seq x y z
N MET A 1 -24.45 -19.43 -10.64
CA MET A 1 -23.12 -19.02 -11.12
C MET A 1 -22.77 -17.59 -10.74
N GLU A 2 -23.64 -16.63 -11.02
CA GLU A 2 -23.39 -15.20 -10.67
C GLU A 2 -23.38 -14.93 -9.19
N GLN A 3 -24.16 -15.66 -8.41
CA GLN A 3 -24.10 -15.54 -6.95
C GLN A 3 -22.71 -15.92 -6.41
N LYS A 4 -22.09 -16.94 -7.00
CA LYS A 4 -20.73 -17.35 -6.66
C LYS A 4 -19.74 -16.26 -7.02
N CYS A 5 -19.93 -15.60 -8.16
CA CYS A 5 -19.10 -14.48 -8.59
C CYS A 5 -19.20 -13.30 -7.63
N VAL A 6 -20.40 -12.98 -7.15
CA VAL A 6 -20.60 -11.90 -6.18
C VAL A 6 -19.91 -12.23 -4.85
N GLN A 7 -19.96 -13.49 -4.42
CA GLN A 7 -19.23 -13.93 -3.23
C GLN A 7 -17.72 -13.79 -3.39
N ILE A 8 -17.20 -14.07 -4.59
CA ILE A 8 -15.78 -13.87 -4.90
C ILE A 8 -15.41 -12.39 -4.83
N LEU A 9 -16.30 -11.49 -5.30
CA LEU A 9 -16.07 -10.04 -5.17
C LEU A 9 -15.94 -9.64 -3.70
N VAL A 10 -16.83 -10.14 -2.84
CA VAL A 10 -16.75 -9.87 -1.39
C VAL A 10 -15.44 -10.39 -0.83
N GLN A 11 -15.03 -11.60 -1.18
CA GLN A 11 -13.77 -12.18 -0.71
C GLN A 11 -12.56 -11.38 -1.19
N SER A 12 -12.61 -10.89 -2.42
CA SER A 12 -11.55 -10.05 -2.98
C SER A 12 -11.38 -8.75 -2.18
N LEU A 13 -12.49 -8.10 -1.80
CA LEU A 13 -12.45 -6.90 -0.98
C LEU A 13 -11.92 -7.18 0.43
N LYS A 14 -12.28 -8.32 1.03
CA LYS A 14 -11.73 -8.75 2.32
C LYS A 14 -10.22 -8.93 2.23
N LYS A 15 -9.76 -9.58 1.18
CA LYS A 15 -8.33 -9.80 0.95
C LYS A 15 -7.60 -8.47 0.74
N LYS A 16 -8.19 -7.55 -0.01
CA LYS A 16 -7.64 -6.21 -0.19
C LYS A 16 -7.50 -5.49 1.15
N SER A 17 -8.52 -5.56 2.00
CA SER A 17 -8.48 -4.96 3.33
C SER A 17 -7.36 -5.54 4.20
N GLU A 18 -7.15 -6.86 4.15
CA GLU A 18 -6.05 -7.52 4.86
C GLU A 18 -4.69 -7.09 4.35
N THR A 19 -4.54 -6.99 3.03
CA THR A 19 -3.29 -6.54 2.40
C THR A 19 -2.97 -5.09 2.80
N LEU A 20 -3.98 -4.23 2.85
CA LEU A 20 -3.81 -2.84 3.32
C LEU A 20 -3.38 -2.79 4.79
N ASN A 21 -3.88 -3.68 5.64
CA ASN A 21 -3.41 -3.78 7.02
C ASN A 21 -1.92 -4.11 7.09
N LYS A 22 -1.46 -5.00 6.24
CA LYS A 22 -0.03 -5.35 6.18
C LYS A 22 0.82 -4.16 5.75
N ILE A 23 0.32 -3.33 4.83
CA ILE A 23 1.01 -2.10 4.42
C ILE A 23 1.08 -1.12 5.60
N ILE A 24 0.00 -0.98 6.37
CA ILE A 24 -0.01 -0.13 7.57
C ILE A 24 1.04 -0.62 8.57
N GLU A 25 1.14 -1.92 8.78
CA GLU A 25 2.15 -2.53 9.66
C GLU A 25 3.56 -2.21 9.17
N GLN A 26 3.82 -2.34 7.86
CA GLN A 26 5.12 -2.01 7.28
C GLN A 26 5.44 -0.51 7.42
N ASN A 27 4.46 0.36 7.24
CA ASN A 27 4.66 1.79 7.44
C ASN A 27 5.02 2.12 8.89
N ASN A 28 4.39 1.46 9.86
CA ASN A 28 4.68 1.66 11.28
C ASN A 28 6.06 1.14 11.64
N LEU A 29 6.46 -0.01 11.11
CA LEU A 29 7.80 -0.54 11.30
C LEU A 29 8.83 0.39 10.67
N GLN A 30 8.57 0.88 9.48
CA GLN A 30 9.44 1.82 8.78
C GLN A 30 9.62 3.11 9.58
N GLU A 31 8.54 3.63 10.16
CA GLU A 31 8.61 4.80 11.04
C GLU A 31 9.56 4.57 12.21
N THR A 32 9.46 3.43 12.87
CA THR A 32 10.31 3.06 13.99
C THR A 32 11.78 3.04 13.56
N ILE A 33 12.07 2.45 12.41
CA ILE A 33 13.43 2.37 11.85
C ILE A 33 13.96 3.77 11.55
N LEU A 34 13.13 4.62 10.93
CA LEU A 34 13.53 5.97 10.53
C LEU A 34 13.73 6.92 11.70
N LYS A 35 13.15 6.64 12.85
CA LYS A 35 13.29 7.46 14.07
C LYS A 35 14.48 7.07 14.94
N GLN A 36 15.16 5.97 14.66
CA GLN A 36 16.31 5.53 15.43
C GLN A 36 17.50 6.46 15.19
N GLU A 37 18.30 6.70 16.25
CA GLU A 37 19.51 7.53 16.14
C GLU A 37 20.50 6.91 15.18
N GLU A 38 20.72 5.61 15.29
CA GLU A 38 21.52 4.84 14.34
C GLU A 38 20.61 4.27 13.27
N PHE A 39 20.63 4.87 12.09
CA PHE A 39 19.79 4.46 11.01
C PHE A 39 20.29 3.16 10.37
N ASP A 40 19.43 2.13 10.41
CA ASP A 40 19.71 0.83 9.80
C ASP A 40 19.16 0.83 8.37
N MET A 41 20.05 1.02 7.40
CA MET A 41 19.70 1.07 5.99
C MET A 41 19.13 -0.26 5.49
N ASP A 42 19.71 -1.38 5.91
CA ASP A 42 19.26 -2.70 5.47
C ASP A 42 17.83 -2.99 5.96
N ALA A 43 17.54 -2.66 7.20
CA ALA A 43 16.18 -2.79 7.75
C ALA A 43 15.19 -1.91 7.00
N PHE A 44 15.58 -0.68 6.64
CA PHE A 44 14.74 0.22 5.84
C PHE A 44 14.45 -0.37 4.46
N GLU A 45 15.46 -0.89 3.78
CA GLU A 45 15.30 -1.52 2.46
C GLU A 45 14.34 -2.71 2.52
N GLU A 46 14.42 -3.52 3.56
CA GLU A 46 13.49 -4.64 3.76
C GLU A 46 12.04 -4.17 3.82
N THR A 47 11.77 -3.04 4.49
CA THR A 47 10.40 -2.49 4.54
C THR A 47 9.94 -2.00 3.18
N VAL A 48 10.82 -1.38 2.40
CA VAL A 48 10.49 -0.91 1.05
C VAL A 48 10.16 -2.09 0.13
N ASP A 49 10.98 -3.14 0.18
CA ASP A 49 10.75 -4.34 -0.62
C ASP A 49 9.43 -5.02 -0.25
N ALA A 50 9.14 -5.13 1.04
CA ALA A 50 7.87 -5.68 1.52
C ALA A 50 6.68 -4.85 1.05
N GLN A 51 6.78 -3.52 1.10
CA GLN A 51 5.74 -2.62 0.62
C GLN A 51 5.50 -2.79 -0.88
N ASN A 52 6.57 -2.92 -1.67
CA ASN A 52 6.46 -3.10 -3.11
C ASN A 52 5.74 -4.41 -3.48
N GLU A 53 6.04 -5.49 -2.78
CA GLU A 53 5.34 -6.77 -2.97
C GLU A 53 3.85 -6.66 -2.65
N LEU A 54 3.51 -5.97 -1.57
CA LEU A 54 2.12 -5.76 -1.16
C LEU A 54 1.36 -4.89 -2.17
N VAL A 55 2.00 -3.88 -2.73
CA VAL A 55 1.41 -3.03 -3.77
C VAL A 55 1.13 -3.85 -5.04
N GLU A 56 2.04 -4.73 -5.44
CA GLU A 56 1.81 -5.64 -6.58
C GLU A 56 0.60 -6.55 -6.32
N GLU A 57 0.48 -7.06 -5.11
CA GLU A 57 -0.68 -7.88 -4.71
C GLU A 57 -1.98 -7.08 -4.81
N LEU A 58 -1.98 -5.81 -4.38
CA LEU A 58 -3.15 -4.93 -4.52
C LEU A 58 -3.54 -4.72 -5.97
N GLU A 59 -2.57 -4.50 -6.85
CA GLU A 59 -2.82 -4.30 -8.28
C GLU A 59 -3.49 -5.52 -8.90
N GLN A 60 -3.02 -6.72 -8.54
CA GLN A 60 -3.60 -7.96 -9.01
C GLN A 60 -5.03 -8.14 -8.49
N LEU A 61 -5.27 -7.83 -7.22
CA LEU A 61 -6.62 -7.89 -6.63
C LEU A 61 -7.57 -6.92 -7.31
N ASP A 62 -7.13 -5.70 -7.57
CA ASP A 62 -7.97 -4.68 -8.21
C ASP A 62 -8.30 -5.06 -9.66
N THR A 63 -7.32 -5.57 -10.40
CA THR A 63 -7.53 -6.03 -11.77
C THR A 63 -8.54 -7.18 -11.82
N GLY A 64 -8.39 -8.15 -10.94
CA GLY A 64 -9.31 -9.28 -10.85
C GLY A 64 -10.71 -8.86 -10.44
N PHE A 65 -10.81 -7.94 -9.48
CA PHE A 65 -12.10 -7.40 -9.04
C PHE A 65 -12.83 -6.69 -10.18
N GLU A 66 -12.16 -5.80 -10.89
CA GLU A 66 -12.75 -5.06 -12.01
C GLU A 66 -13.26 -5.99 -13.10
N ALA A 67 -12.46 -6.97 -13.49
CA ALA A 67 -12.84 -7.92 -14.52
C ALA A 67 -14.08 -8.72 -14.13
N LEU A 68 -14.14 -9.18 -12.89
CA LEU A 68 -15.29 -9.95 -12.40
C LEU A 68 -16.51 -9.07 -12.21
N TYR A 69 -16.34 -7.87 -11.69
CA TYR A 69 -17.43 -6.92 -11.50
C TYR A 69 -18.10 -6.56 -12.82
N ASP A 70 -17.31 -6.32 -13.87
CA ASP A 70 -17.83 -5.99 -15.19
C ASP A 70 -18.72 -7.12 -15.74
N ARG A 71 -18.38 -8.36 -15.42
CA ARG A 71 -19.17 -9.53 -15.86
C ARG A 71 -20.51 -9.65 -15.16
N VAL A 72 -20.60 -9.23 -13.90
CA VAL A 72 -21.82 -9.45 -13.09
C VAL A 72 -22.59 -8.17 -12.80
N ARG A 73 -22.06 -7.02 -13.22
CA ARG A 73 -22.62 -5.71 -12.88
C ARG A 73 -24.10 -5.59 -13.25
N GLU A 74 -24.46 -5.97 -14.46
CA GLU A 74 -25.84 -5.86 -14.92
C GLU A 74 -26.79 -6.73 -14.09
N ASP A 75 -26.40 -7.96 -13.80
CA ASP A 75 -27.19 -8.86 -12.97
C ASP A 75 -27.40 -8.30 -11.57
N VAL A 76 -26.34 -7.78 -10.96
CA VAL A 76 -26.40 -7.18 -9.62
C VAL A 76 -27.30 -5.95 -9.64
N MET A 77 -27.17 -5.10 -10.65
CA MET A 77 -27.98 -3.87 -10.76
C MET A 77 -29.46 -4.16 -10.97
N HIS A 78 -29.80 -5.21 -11.70
CA HIS A 78 -31.21 -5.59 -11.94
C HIS A 78 -31.81 -6.43 -10.82
N ASN A 79 -30.99 -7.02 -9.95
CA ASN A 79 -31.43 -7.93 -8.89
C ASN A 79 -30.90 -7.49 -7.52
N LYS A 80 -30.99 -6.21 -7.22
CA LYS A 80 -30.45 -5.64 -5.96
C LYS A 80 -31.00 -6.32 -4.71
N ASP A 81 -32.28 -6.71 -4.73
CA ASP A 81 -32.89 -7.37 -3.59
C ASP A 81 -32.30 -8.76 -3.33
N ARG A 82 -31.94 -9.46 -4.39
CA ARG A 82 -31.29 -10.77 -4.30
C ARG A 82 -29.91 -10.69 -3.68
N TYR A 83 -29.18 -9.62 -3.98
CA TYR A 83 -27.80 -9.41 -3.53
C TYR A 83 -27.70 -8.36 -2.42
N ARG A 84 -28.78 -8.04 -1.75
CA ARG A 84 -28.82 -6.99 -0.72
C ARG A 84 -27.74 -7.18 0.34
N ARG A 85 -27.58 -8.41 0.83
CA ARG A 85 -26.60 -8.74 1.87
C ARG A 85 -25.17 -8.53 1.39
N GLU A 86 -24.88 -9.04 0.18
CA GLU A 86 -23.53 -8.93 -0.41
C GLU A 86 -23.21 -7.47 -0.75
N ILE A 87 -24.18 -6.72 -1.26
CA ILE A 87 -24.00 -5.29 -1.57
C ILE A 87 -23.67 -4.51 -0.28
N ALA A 88 -24.42 -4.76 0.79
CA ALA A 88 -24.19 -4.09 2.07
C ALA A 88 -22.80 -4.43 2.63
N GLU A 89 -22.39 -5.68 2.55
CA GLU A 89 -21.07 -6.12 2.98
C GLU A 89 -19.96 -5.47 2.15
N MET A 90 -20.14 -5.39 0.83
CA MET A 90 -19.15 -4.71 -0.03
C MET A 90 -19.06 -3.22 0.28
N GLN A 91 -20.17 -2.55 0.53
CA GLN A 91 -20.18 -1.13 0.89
C GLN A 91 -19.41 -0.88 2.19
N GLU A 92 -19.61 -1.73 3.18
CA GLU A 92 -18.90 -1.65 4.44
C GLU A 92 -17.40 -1.88 4.26
N LEU A 93 -17.03 -2.89 3.46
CA LEU A 93 -15.63 -3.19 3.16
C LEU A 93 -14.97 -2.03 2.40
N ILE A 94 -15.68 -1.43 1.45
CA ILE A 94 -15.17 -0.27 0.70
C ILE A 94 -14.92 0.91 1.65
N GLN A 95 -15.82 1.13 2.61
CA GLN A 95 -15.61 2.18 3.62
C GLN A 95 -14.36 1.91 4.46
N GLN A 96 -14.16 0.69 4.92
CA GLN A 96 -12.98 0.30 5.68
C GLN A 96 -11.71 0.46 4.85
N ILE A 97 -11.76 0.05 3.58
CA ILE A 97 -10.65 0.19 2.64
C ILE A 97 -10.29 1.66 2.44
N THR A 98 -11.30 2.52 2.27
CA THR A 98 -11.11 3.95 2.13
C THR A 98 -10.39 4.55 3.34
N ASP A 99 -10.81 4.18 4.54
CA ASP A 99 -10.19 4.65 5.77
C ASP A 99 -8.73 4.20 5.89
N LYS A 100 -8.45 2.96 5.51
CA LYS A 100 -7.09 2.41 5.52
C LYS A 100 -6.19 3.10 4.50
N VAL A 101 -6.71 3.42 3.32
CA VAL A 101 -5.94 4.15 2.30
C VAL A 101 -5.57 5.55 2.80
N VAL A 102 -6.48 6.23 3.49
CA VAL A 102 -6.19 7.54 4.12
C VAL A 102 -5.05 7.40 5.13
N THR A 103 -5.10 6.37 5.98
CA THR A 103 -4.05 6.08 6.97
C THR A 103 -2.72 5.80 6.29
N ILE A 104 -2.72 5.01 5.21
CA ILE A 104 -1.51 4.67 4.45
C ILE A 104 -0.90 5.91 3.81
N ASN A 105 -1.71 6.76 3.20
CA ASN A 105 -1.22 8.00 2.59
C ASN A 105 -0.56 8.92 3.61
N ALA A 106 -1.18 9.07 4.78
CA ALA A 106 -0.61 9.85 5.87
C ALA A 106 0.72 9.25 6.35
N GLY A 107 0.78 7.93 6.48
CA GLY A 107 2.00 7.21 6.86
C GLY A 107 3.10 7.34 5.82
N ASN A 108 2.75 7.26 4.54
CA ASN A 108 3.71 7.44 3.45
C ASN A 108 4.33 8.84 3.48
N MET A 109 3.52 9.88 3.69
CA MET A 109 4.00 11.26 3.77
C MET A 109 4.91 11.47 4.97
N ARG A 110 4.53 10.92 6.12
CA ARG A 110 5.34 10.97 7.33
C ARG A 110 6.70 10.29 7.12
N ASN A 111 6.69 9.08 6.59
CA ASN A 111 7.90 8.28 6.40
C ASN A 111 8.80 8.89 5.33
N LYS A 112 8.22 9.46 4.29
CA LYS A 112 9.00 10.17 3.27
C LYS A 112 9.79 11.32 3.90
N ARG A 113 9.16 12.09 4.78
CA ARG A 113 9.81 13.21 5.47
C ARG A 113 10.93 12.72 6.37
N LEU A 114 10.68 11.66 7.13
CA LEU A 114 11.69 11.05 8.00
C LEU A 114 12.86 10.49 7.20
N ALA A 115 12.58 9.84 6.07
CA ALA A 115 13.61 9.30 5.19
C ALA A 115 14.48 10.42 4.58
N GLU A 116 13.86 11.51 4.14
CA GLU A 116 14.60 12.66 3.62
C GLU A 116 15.57 13.23 4.66
N ASN A 117 15.17 13.28 5.93
CA ASN A 117 16.04 13.73 7.00
C ASN A 117 17.23 12.79 7.20
N GLN A 118 17.01 11.48 7.17
CA GLN A 118 18.10 10.51 7.27
C GLN A 118 19.04 10.59 6.07
N PHE A 119 18.50 10.77 4.86
CA PHE A 119 19.31 10.92 3.65
C PHE A 119 20.19 12.16 3.69
N LYS A 120 19.70 13.26 4.25
CA LYS A 120 20.50 14.49 4.46
C LYS A 120 21.69 14.23 5.39
N LYS A 121 21.48 13.46 6.46
CA LYS A 121 22.55 13.09 7.38
C LYS A 121 23.63 12.27 6.68
N VAL A 122 23.21 11.28 5.87
CA VAL A 122 24.15 10.43 5.13
C VAL A 122 24.96 11.26 4.12
N ARG A 123 24.30 12.18 3.40
CA ARG A 123 25.00 13.06 2.47
C ARG A 123 26.04 13.93 3.18
N ALA A 124 25.72 14.42 4.37
CA ALA A 124 26.64 15.19 5.18
C ALA A 124 27.85 14.36 5.60
N GLU A 125 27.63 13.10 6.01
CA GLU A 125 28.70 12.16 6.37
C GLU A 125 29.62 11.88 5.18
N ILE A 126 29.06 11.69 3.99
CA ILE A 126 29.82 11.47 2.76
C ILE A 126 30.67 12.68 2.44
N ARG A 127 30.13 13.92 2.56
CA ARG A 127 30.89 15.15 2.35
C ARG A 127 32.02 15.30 3.34
N ASN A 128 31.87 14.77 4.55
CA ASN A 128 32.89 14.83 5.59
C ASN A 128 33.94 13.71 5.47
N GLY A 129 33.97 13.00 4.35
CA GLY A 129 34.98 11.99 4.06
C GLY A 129 34.70 10.60 4.58
N VAL A 130 33.46 10.34 5.09
CA VAL A 130 33.05 9.01 5.45
C VAL A 130 32.57 8.31 4.16
N SER A 131 33.46 7.56 3.52
CA SER A 131 33.18 6.91 2.24
C SER A 131 32.19 5.78 2.43
N GLN A 132 30.96 5.98 1.99
CA GLN A 132 29.90 4.99 2.01
C GLN A 132 29.11 5.02 0.70
N SER A 133 29.81 4.95 -0.45
CA SER A 133 29.18 5.09 -1.77
C SER A 133 28.07 4.08 -2.03
N LYS A 134 28.19 2.86 -1.49
CA LYS A 134 27.16 1.83 -1.58
C LYS A 134 25.91 2.24 -0.80
N VAL A 135 26.08 2.80 0.39
CA VAL A 135 25.00 3.30 1.23
C VAL A 135 24.29 4.45 0.53
N ALA A 136 25.04 5.39 -0.02
CA ALA A 136 24.47 6.53 -0.76
C ALA A 136 23.59 6.07 -1.93
N ARG A 137 24.05 5.08 -2.70
CA ARG A 137 23.27 4.53 -3.79
C ARG A 137 21.98 3.90 -3.31
N GLY A 138 22.04 3.12 -2.24
CA GLY A 138 20.86 2.52 -1.62
C GLY A 138 19.83 3.56 -1.21
N TYR A 139 20.26 4.65 -0.59
CA TYR A 139 19.38 5.76 -0.20
C TYR A 139 18.65 6.37 -1.39
N TYR A 140 19.36 6.68 -2.47
CA TYR A 140 18.73 7.27 -3.66
C TYR A 140 17.72 6.33 -4.31
N ASN A 141 18.03 5.05 -4.39
CA ASN A 141 17.13 4.05 -4.95
C ASN A 141 15.85 3.93 -4.11
N ASN A 142 15.98 3.92 -2.80
CA ASN A 142 14.84 3.82 -1.89
C ASN A 142 13.98 5.08 -1.90
N MET A 143 14.57 6.25 -2.07
CA MET A 143 13.82 7.49 -2.22
C MET A 143 12.91 7.45 -3.45
N ASN A 144 13.39 6.92 -4.56
CA ASN A 144 12.59 6.75 -5.77
C ASN A 144 11.44 5.76 -5.54
N ASN A 145 11.69 4.66 -4.84
CA ASN A 145 10.66 3.66 -4.53
C ASN A 145 9.57 4.24 -3.63
N LEU A 146 9.91 5.06 -2.65
CA LEU A 146 8.94 5.74 -1.80
C LEU A 146 8.02 6.66 -2.60
N ASN A 147 8.56 7.35 -3.59
CA ASN A 147 7.78 8.21 -4.46
C ASN A 147 6.82 7.42 -5.36
N CYS A 148 7.15 6.18 -5.70
CA CYS A 148 6.33 5.32 -6.54
C CYS A 148 5.17 4.66 -5.77
N VAL A 149 5.32 4.45 -4.46
CA VAL A 149 4.30 3.75 -3.65
C VAL A 149 3.06 4.61 -3.41
N ALA A 150 3.22 5.90 -3.14
CA ALA A 150 2.12 6.78 -2.75
C ALA A 150 1.04 6.97 -3.83
N PRO A 151 1.35 7.18 -5.13
CA PRO A 151 0.32 7.44 -6.14
C PRO A 151 -0.62 6.27 -6.44
N GLN A 152 -0.18 5.03 -6.21
CA GLN A 152 -0.96 3.84 -6.55
C GLN A 152 -2.24 3.69 -5.75
N PHE A 153 -2.29 4.24 -4.55
CA PHE A 153 -3.48 4.18 -3.70
C PHE A 153 -4.57 5.15 -4.13
N TYR A 154 -4.22 6.22 -4.83
CA TYR A 154 -5.19 7.20 -5.32
C TYR A 154 -5.94 6.71 -6.55
N ASP A 155 -5.26 6.02 -7.44
CA ASP A 155 -5.83 5.60 -8.72
C ASP A 155 -6.85 4.47 -8.55
N ASN A 156 -6.80 3.74 -7.46
CA ASN A 156 -7.64 2.57 -7.21
C ASN A 156 -8.96 2.90 -6.50
N LYS A 157 -9.27 4.17 -6.32
CA LYS A 157 -10.42 4.61 -5.52
C LYS A 157 -11.65 5.01 -6.29
N LYS A 158 -11.63 4.87 -7.54
CA LYS A 158 -12.78 5.19 -8.34
C LYS A 158 -13.73 4.01 -8.44
#